data_11730d87dd232ed16b267a3fb18aa4a3
#
_entry.id   11730d87dd232ed16b267a3fb18aa4a3
#
_cell.length_a   1.000
_cell.length_b   1.000
_cell.length_c   1.000
_cell.angle_alpha   90.00
_cell.angle_beta   90.00
_cell.angle_gamma   90.00
#
_symmetry.space_group_name_H-M   'P 1'
#
loop_
_entity.id
_entity.type
_entity.pdbx_description
1 polymer ?
#
loop_
_entity_poly.entity_id
_entity_poly.type
_entity_poly.pdbx_seq_one_letter_code
_entity_poly.pdbx_strand_id
1 'polypeptide(L)'
;MRTMIQSKIAFLTEMGFMGKVPANHPNMRTEFAWMYALNADHFNIHMLDELKGYEHVFVIFPKGKTFLSSEGSTLVSGVNPVSQLLREDIVGKIKKQGNTNVHYVQEGPHWWYNDYEVADQIYFFNFLQSCDTIFTHNDSDVMYYKGLFPNKTIQPIGTLMIDTLIKDIVPTKEDKAIIGGNFARWYGGFESYIIANNFEVPIWAQTSHAMRVGEDSMDNLNHLPRMMWSEWMQNLSTFKYGVHMMPTVAAGTFGLNCAYFGIPCIGNMDVDTQMLCHPFTSVMVNDLESARELAIMLKEDKEFYDKCSNTAKQRYEECYSQKVWTENIKEALDL
;
A
#
# COMPACT_ATOMS: atom_id res chain seq x y z
N MET A 1 -13.54 -16.84 19.69
CA MET A 1 -14.08 -17.76 18.67
C MET A 1 -14.10 -17.00 17.37
N ARG A 2 -13.18 -17.25 16.43
CA ARG A 2 -13.18 -16.60 15.11
C ARG A 2 -14.39 -17.15 14.34
N THR A 3 -15.41 -16.35 14.11
CA THR A 3 -16.41 -16.64 13.08
C THR A 3 -15.67 -16.60 11.74
N MET A 4 -15.32 -17.77 11.22
CA MET A 4 -14.72 -17.85 9.89
C MET A 4 -15.73 -17.29 8.89
N ILE A 5 -15.32 -16.30 8.12
CA ILE A 5 -16.06 -15.88 6.94
C ILE A 5 -16.09 -17.10 6.03
N GLN A 6 -17.28 -17.61 5.76
CA GLN A 6 -17.47 -18.87 5.04
C GLN A 6 -17.59 -18.62 3.52
N SER A 7 -17.50 -17.34 3.10
CA SER A 7 -17.53 -16.99 1.69
C SER A 7 -16.23 -17.41 0.99
N LYS A 8 -16.37 -17.95 -0.19
CA LYS A 8 -15.23 -18.34 -1.01
C LYS A 8 -14.67 -17.10 -1.70
N ILE A 9 -13.55 -16.62 -1.18
CA ILE A 9 -12.84 -15.46 -1.69
C ILE A 9 -11.51 -15.90 -2.29
N ALA A 10 -11.21 -15.42 -3.49
CA ALA A 10 -9.94 -15.64 -4.16
C ALA A 10 -9.27 -14.32 -4.58
N PHE A 11 -7.95 -14.34 -4.66
CA PHE A 11 -7.14 -13.31 -5.29
C PHE A 11 -6.42 -13.88 -6.50
N LEU A 12 -6.40 -13.12 -7.56
CA LEU A 12 -5.67 -13.41 -8.79
C LEU A 12 -4.61 -12.31 -9.00
N THR A 13 -3.34 -12.66 -8.86
CA THR A 13 -2.22 -11.72 -8.98
C THR A 13 -1.04 -12.32 -9.73
N GLU A 14 0.04 -11.55 -9.95
CA GLU A 14 1.27 -12.03 -10.56
C GLU A 14 2.17 -12.86 -9.62
N MET A 15 1.85 -12.96 -8.34
CA MET A 15 2.71 -13.63 -7.36
C MET A 15 2.86 -15.13 -7.63
N GLY A 16 4.07 -15.67 -7.42
CA GLY A 16 4.45 -17.03 -7.82
C GLY A 16 4.04 -18.15 -6.85
N PHE A 17 3.02 -17.94 -5.98
CA PHE A 17 2.52 -18.96 -5.08
C PHE A 17 1.03 -19.24 -5.29
N MET A 18 0.52 -20.30 -4.71
CA MET A 18 -0.90 -20.64 -4.69
C MET A 18 -1.33 -21.04 -3.27
N GLY A 19 -2.57 -20.73 -2.90
CA GLY A 19 -3.17 -21.08 -1.61
C GLY A 19 -3.22 -19.92 -0.61
N LYS A 20 -3.14 -20.23 0.68
CA LYS A 20 -3.34 -19.24 1.77
C LYS A 20 -2.07 -18.49 2.12
N VAL A 21 -2.18 -17.22 2.47
CA VAL A 21 -1.10 -16.44 3.05
C VAL A 21 -0.90 -16.84 4.52
N PRO A 22 0.28 -17.32 4.92
CA PRO A 22 0.53 -17.68 6.32
C PRO A 22 0.79 -16.44 7.18
N ALA A 23 0.55 -16.53 8.49
CA ALA A 23 0.75 -15.43 9.45
C ALA A 23 2.19 -14.89 9.50
N ASN A 24 3.17 -15.72 9.18
CA ASN A 24 4.59 -15.37 9.12
C ASN A 24 5.07 -14.99 7.72
N HIS A 25 4.16 -14.61 6.82
CA HIS A 25 4.54 -14.20 5.46
C HIS A 25 5.50 -13.00 5.50
N PRO A 26 6.62 -13.02 4.76
CA PRO A 26 7.64 -11.97 4.84
C PRO A 26 7.16 -10.58 4.40
N ASN A 27 6.12 -10.53 3.59
CA ASN A 27 5.51 -9.29 3.12
C ASN A 27 4.03 -9.24 3.54
N MET A 28 3.74 -8.95 4.82
CA MET A 28 2.37 -8.86 5.35
C MET A 28 1.83 -7.42 5.20
N ARG A 29 1.69 -6.96 3.96
CA ARG A 29 1.18 -5.61 3.63
C ARG A 29 0.43 -5.64 2.30
N THR A 30 -0.33 -4.59 2.00
CA THR A 30 -1.12 -4.44 0.77
C THR A 30 -1.96 -5.69 0.48
N GLU A 31 -1.84 -6.31 -0.68
CA GLU A 31 -2.58 -7.49 -1.11
C GLU A 31 -2.41 -8.71 -0.18
N PHE A 32 -1.23 -8.93 0.38
CA PHE A 32 -1.00 -10.06 1.31
C PHE A 32 -1.74 -9.88 2.63
N ALA A 33 -1.83 -8.66 3.13
CA ALA A 33 -2.62 -8.35 4.32
C ALA A 33 -4.12 -8.59 4.05
N TRP A 34 -4.62 -8.18 2.90
CA TRP A 34 -6.01 -8.44 2.48
C TRP A 34 -6.30 -9.94 2.38
N MET A 35 -5.44 -10.69 1.66
CA MET A 35 -5.59 -12.15 1.54
C MET A 35 -5.61 -12.84 2.90
N TYR A 36 -4.72 -12.43 3.80
CA TYR A 36 -4.65 -12.98 5.15
C TYR A 36 -5.91 -12.67 5.98
N ALA A 37 -6.34 -11.41 5.98
CA ALA A 37 -7.50 -10.96 6.76
C ALA A 37 -8.81 -11.63 6.27
N LEU A 38 -8.95 -11.79 4.97
CA LEU A 38 -10.12 -12.42 4.35
C LEU A 38 -10.02 -13.95 4.33
N ASN A 39 -8.93 -14.53 4.78
CA ASN A 39 -8.64 -15.95 4.61
C ASN A 39 -8.89 -16.42 3.17
N ALA A 40 -8.44 -15.61 2.21
CA ALA A 40 -8.65 -15.83 0.78
C ALA A 40 -7.66 -16.83 0.21
N ASP A 41 -8.07 -17.54 -0.85
CA ASP A 41 -7.15 -18.34 -1.66
C ASP A 41 -6.46 -17.45 -2.69
N HIS A 42 -5.18 -17.66 -2.92
CA HIS A 42 -4.42 -16.96 -3.94
C HIS A 42 -4.15 -17.86 -5.14
N PHE A 43 -4.29 -17.28 -6.32
CA PHE A 43 -3.95 -17.90 -7.60
C PHE A 43 -3.01 -16.97 -8.38
N ASN A 44 -1.99 -17.57 -9.00
CA ASN A 44 -1.20 -16.84 -9.98
C ASN A 44 -2.06 -16.59 -11.24
N ILE A 45 -1.89 -15.46 -11.88
CA ILE A 45 -2.65 -15.05 -13.06
C ILE A 45 -2.56 -16.05 -14.24
N HIS A 46 -1.49 -16.86 -14.32
CA HIS A 46 -1.34 -17.94 -15.28
C HIS A 46 -2.18 -19.20 -14.93
N MET A 47 -2.74 -19.23 -13.71
CA MET A 47 -3.58 -20.35 -13.22
C MET A 47 -5.07 -20.01 -13.27
N LEU A 48 -5.45 -19.09 -14.15
CA LEU A 48 -6.82 -18.64 -14.31
C LEU A 48 -7.82 -19.80 -14.47
N ASP A 49 -7.42 -20.88 -15.14
CA ASP A 49 -8.27 -22.05 -15.38
C ASP A 49 -8.56 -22.89 -14.12
N GLU A 50 -7.81 -22.71 -13.06
CA GLU A 50 -8.00 -23.39 -11.76
C GLU A 50 -8.93 -22.62 -10.83
N LEU A 51 -9.24 -21.37 -11.15
CA LEU A 51 -10.06 -20.47 -10.34
C LEU A 51 -11.54 -20.78 -10.51
N LYS A 52 -12.12 -21.65 -9.66
CA LYS A 52 -13.49 -22.17 -9.85
C LYS A 52 -14.36 -22.03 -8.60
N GLY A 53 -15.58 -21.51 -8.78
CA GLY A 53 -16.65 -21.52 -7.78
C GLY A 53 -16.39 -20.58 -6.58
N TYR A 54 -15.78 -19.44 -6.80
CA TYR A 54 -15.61 -18.38 -5.80
C TYR A 54 -16.74 -17.35 -5.91
N GLU A 55 -17.18 -16.85 -4.78
CA GLU A 55 -18.19 -15.80 -4.72
C GLU A 55 -17.60 -14.43 -5.05
N HIS A 56 -16.37 -14.19 -4.59
CA HIS A 56 -15.63 -12.95 -4.85
C HIS A 56 -14.22 -13.25 -5.34
N VAL A 57 -13.86 -12.68 -6.47
CA VAL A 57 -12.52 -12.78 -7.06
C VAL A 57 -11.93 -11.37 -7.16
N PHE A 58 -10.87 -11.14 -6.43
CA PHE A 58 -10.09 -9.90 -6.49
C PHE A 58 -8.97 -10.04 -7.50
N VAL A 59 -8.91 -9.14 -8.46
CA VAL A 59 -7.87 -9.12 -9.48
C VAL A 59 -6.96 -7.91 -9.24
N ILE A 60 -5.66 -8.17 -9.14
CA ILE A 60 -4.62 -7.14 -9.01
C ILE A 60 -3.66 -7.31 -10.18
N PHE A 61 -3.57 -6.31 -11.04
CA PHE A 61 -2.61 -6.32 -12.12
C PHE A 61 -1.25 -5.77 -11.66
N PRO A 62 -0.16 -6.37 -12.16
CA PRO A 62 1.19 -5.95 -11.81
C PRO A 62 1.51 -4.56 -12.37
N LYS A 63 2.32 -3.82 -11.62
CA LYS A 63 2.82 -2.49 -11.97
C LYS A 63 3.95 -2.51 -13.00
N GLY A 64 4.52 -3.65 -13.30
CA GLY A 64 5.71 -3.79 -14.13
C GLY A 64 5.42 -4.39 -15.49
N LYS A 65 6.24 -4.03 -16.48
CA LYS A 65 6.26 -4.69 -17.80
C LYS A 65 6.87 -6.12 -17.72
N THR A 66 7.22 -6.59 -16.53
CA THR A 66 7.96 -7.83 -16.31
C THR A 66 7.27 -8.69 -15.27
N PHE A 67 6.87 -9.90 -15.68
CA PHE A 67 6.42 -10.94 -14.78
C PHE A 67 7.60 -11.80 -14.31
N LEU A 68 7.57 -12.15 -13.04
CA LEU A 68 8.37 -13.28 -12.57
C LEU A 68 7.62 -14.56 -12.97
N SER A 69 8.35 -15.52 -13.55
CA SER A 69 7.83 -16.88 -13.75
C SER A 69 7.46 -17.50 -12.40
N SER A 70 6.62 -18.52 -12.40
CA SER A 70 6.23 -19.28 -11.20
C SER A 70 7.42 -19.81 -10.37
N GLU A 71 8.62 -19.80 -10.92
CA GLU A 71 9.87 -20.24 -10.27
C GLU A 71 10.75 -19.09 -9.77
N GLY A 72 10.24 -17.84 -9.78
CA GLY A 72 11.00 -16.67 -9.29
C GLY A 72 12.13 -16.21 -10.22
N SER A 73 12.25 -16.79 -11.39
CA SER A 73 13.29 -16.45 -12.36
C SER A 73 12.71 -15.89 -13.67
N THR A 74 13.05 -14.66 -13.93
CA THR A 74 13.30 -13.99 -15.20
C THR A 74 12.33 -14.17 -16.38
N LEU A 75 11.72 -13.04 -16.74
CA LEU A 75 11.53 -12.48 -18.09
C LEU A 75 11.47 -13.50 -19.25
N VAL A 76 10.28 -13.72 -19.76
CA VAL A 76 10.16 -14.10 -21.17
C VAL A 76 10.29 -12.81 -21.99
N SER A 77 11.42 -12.67 -22.71
CA SER A 77 11.70 -11.54 -23.57
C SER A 77 10.68 -11.44 -24.71
N GLY A 78 10.06 -10.28 -24.87
CA GLY A 78 9.41 -9.89 -26.13
C GLY A 78 7.90 -9.70 -26.11
N VAL A 79 7.17 -10.15 -25.10
CA VAL A 79 5.72 -9.88 -24.97
C VAL A 79 5.45 -9.43 -23.55
N ASN A 80 4.79 -8.29 -23.39
CA ASN A 80 4.29 -7.86 -22.08
C ASN A 80 3.14 -8.80 -21.70
N PRO A 81 3.29 -9.67 -20.66
CA PRO A 81 2.23 -10.63 -20.32
C PRO A 81 0.96 -9.94 -19.82
N VAL A 82 1.05 -8.72 -19.26
CA VAL A 82 -0.14 -7.90 -18.94
C VAL A 82 -0.90 -7.58 -20.20
N SER A 83 -0.23 -7.13 -21.26
CA SER A 83 -0.84 -6.84 -22.54
C SER A 83 -1.53 -8.06 -23.12
N GLN A 84 -0.91 -9.23 -23.02
CA GLN A 84 -1.52 -10.47 -23.51
C GLN A 84 -2.76 -10.85 -22.69
N LEU A 85 -2.72 -10.73 -21.38
CA LEU A 85 -3.84 -11.02 -20.50
C LEU A 85 -4.99 -10.01 -20.67
N LEU A 86 -4.65 -8.72 -20.79
CA LEU A 86 -5.66 -7.68 -21.01
C LEU A 86 -6.39 -7.84 -22.33
N ARG A 87 -5.75 -8.41 -23.37
CA ARG A 87 -6.38 -8.72 -24.67
C ARG A 87 -7.39 -9.86 -24.60
N GLU A 88 -7.37 -10.62 -23.51
CA GLU A 88 -8.35 -11.66 -23.27
C GLU A 88 -9.52 -11.11 -22.42
N ASP A 89 -10.71 -11.66 -22.61
CA ASP A 89 -11.85 -11.37 -21.72
C ASP A 89 -11.67 -12.11 -20.38
N ILE A 90 -10.80 -11.58 -19.53
CA ILE A 90 -10.45 -12.17 -18.24
C ILE A 90 -11.68 -12.29 -17.35
N VAL A 91 -12.49 -11.24 -17.24
CA VAL A 91 -13.70 -11.23 -16.40
C VAL A 91 -14.71 -12.26 -16.90
N GLY A 92 -14.94 -12.33 -18.20
CA GLY A 92 -15.79 -13.35 -18.78
C GLY A 92 -15.27 -14.78 -18.58
N LYS A 93 -13.94 -14.98 -18.66
CA LYS A 93 -13.32 -16.28 -18.34
C LYS A 93 -13.53 -16.67 -16.88
N ILE A 94 -13.29 -15.74 -15.94
CA ILE A 94 -13.52 -15.95 -14.51
C ILE A 94 -14.97 -16.35 -14.25
N LYS A 95 -15.93 -15.60 -14.81
CA LYS A 95 -17.37 -15.86 -14.62
C LYS A 95 -17.82 -17.18 -15.25
N LYS A 96 -17.28 -17.57 -16.41
CA LYS A 96 -17.57 -18.86 -17.05
C LYS A 96 -17.16 -20.08 -16.21
N GLN A 97 -16.24 -19.91 -15.27
CA GLN A 97 -15.81 -20.97 -14.34
C GLN A 97 -16.66 -21.06 -13.08
N GLY A 98 -17.80 -20.36 -13.04
CA GLY A 98 -18.74 -20.38 -11.93
C GLY A 98 -18.38 -19.42 -10.78
N ASN A 99 -17.50 -18.45 -11.04
CA ASN A 99 -17.23 -17.36 -10.11
C ASN A 99 -18.28 -16.25 -10.30
N THR A 100 -18.67 -15.57 -9.20
CA THR A 100 -19.82 -14.65 -9.25
C THR A 100 -19.39 -13.20 -9.44
N ASN A 101 -18.66 -12.64 -8.50
CA ASN A 101 -18.29 -11.24 -8.49
C ASN A 101 -16.78 -11.09 -8.77
N VAL A 102 -16.43 -10.19 -9.67
CA VAL A 102 -15.05 -9.90 -10.04
C VAL A 102 -14.73 -8.44 -9.67
N HIS A 103 -13.77 -8.25 -8.80
CA HIS A 103 -13.36 -6.96 -8.29
C HIS A 103 -11.94 -6.63 -8.75
N TYR A 104 -11.72 -5.39 -9.14
CA TYR A 104 -10.36 -4.87 -9.31
C TYR A 104 -9.93 -4.15 -8.03
N VAL A 105 -8.71 -4.40 -7.57
CA VAL A 105 -8.07 -3.62 -6.51
C VAL A 105 -6.93 -2.82 -7.13
N GLN A 106 -7.01 -1.51 -6.96
CA GLN A 106 -5.96 -0.62 -7.42
C GLN A 106 -4.67 -0.87 -6.61
N GLU A 107 -3.58 -1.15 -7.31
CA GLU A 107 -2.26 -1.21 -6.74
C GLU A 107 -1.38 -0.08 -7.29
N GLY A 108 -1.05 0.89 -6.45
CA GLY A 108 -0.30 2.08 -6.87
C GLY A 108 -1.22 3.19 -7.41
N PRO A 109 -0.65 4.23 -8.03
CA PRO A 109 -1.42 5.38 -8.50
C PRO A 109 -2.24 5.02 -9.74
N HIS A 110 -3.40 5.68 -9.90
CA HIS A 110 -4.28 5.47 -11.05
C HIS A 110 -3.61 5.76 -12.41
N TRP A 111 -2.63 6.66 -12.45
CA TRP A 111 -1.91 7.03 -13.69
C TRP A 111 -0.86 6.01 -14.12
N TRP A 112 -0.64 4.93 -13.37
CA TRP A 112 0.40 3.94 -13.67
C TRP A 112 0.32 3.38 -15.09
N TYR A 113 -0.90 3.20 -15.61
CA TYR A 113 -1.13 2.65 -16.94
C TYR A 113 -0.93 3.66 -18.07
N ASN A 114 -0.72 4.95 -17.77
CA ASN A 114 -0.44 5.96 -18.80
C ASN A 114 0.89 5.75 -19.51
N ASP A 115 1.80 4.99 -18.89
CA ASP A 115 3.10 4.62 -19.49
C ASP A 115 3.02 3.37 -20.40
N TYR A 116 1.83 2.73 -20.51
CA TYR A 116 1.63 1.62 -21.43
C TYR A 116 1.28 2.09 -22.82
N GLU A 117 1.43 1.19 -23.83
CA GLU A 117 0.94 1.43 -25.19
C GLU A 117 -0.56 1.73 -25.16
N VAL A 118 -1.04 2.61 -26.04
CA VAL A 118 -2.45 3.04 -26.08
C VAL A 118 -3.41 1.85 -26.20
N ALA A 119 -3.04 0.82 -26.96
CA ALA A 119 -3.83 -0.39 -27.09
C ALA A 119 -4.00 -1.10 -25.73
N ASP A 120 -2.96 -1.16 -24.92
CA ASP A 120 -3.00 -1.79 -23.59
C ASP A 120 -3.80 -0.95 -22.61
N GLN A 121 -3.75 0.38 -22.72
CA GLN A 121 -4.61 1.29 -21.94
C GLN A 121 -6.09 1.04 -22.25
N ILE A 122 -6.46 0.83 -23.54
CA ILE A 122 -7.82 0.52 -23.94
C ILE A 122 -8.26 -0.85 -23.40
N TYR A 123 -7.41 -1.87 -23.46
CA TYR A 123 -7.73 -3.18 -22.90
C TYR A 123 -7.91 -3.12 -21.38
N PHE A 124 -7.07 -2.37 -20.68
CA PHE A 124 -7.22 -2.16 -19.24
C PHE A 124 -8.52 -1.41 -18.91
N PHE A 125 -8.87 -0.38 -19.67
CA PHE A 125 -10.15 0.29 -19.54
C PHE A 125 -11.33 -0.67 -19.70
N ASN A 126 -11.31 -1.53 -20.74
CA ASN A 126 -12.36 -2.53 -20.98
C ASN A 126 -12.43 -3.57 -19.84
N PHE A 127 -11.29 -3.98 -19.31
CA PHE A 127 -11.24 -4.86 -18.15
C PHE A 127 -11.89 -4.20 -16.93
N LEU A 128 -11.53 -2.97 -16.59
CA LEU A 128 -12.15 -2.22 -15.49
C LEU A 128 -13.65 -2.04 -15.69
N GLN A 129 -14.08 -1.77 -16.93
CA GLN A 129 -15.49 -1.67 -17.26
C GLN A 129 -16.23 -2.98 -17.03
N SER A 130 -15.60 -4.13 -17.22
CA SER A 130 -16.18 -5.46 -17.06
C SER A 130 -16.21 -5.95 -15.61
N CYS A 131 -15.38 -5.42 -14.72
CA CYS A 131 -15.40 -5.73 -13.29
C CYS A 131 -16.72 -5.30 -12.64
N ASP A 132 -17.14 -5.97 -11.57
CA ASP A 132 -18.33 -5.58 -10.81
C ASP A 132 -18.07 -4.38 -9.90
N THR A 133 -16.89 -4.34 -9.26
CA THR A 133 -16.48 -3.25 -8.37
C THR A 133 -15.01 -2.87 -8.60
N ILE A 134 -14.68 -1.61 -8.41
CA ILE A 134 -13.30 -1.10 -8.34
C ILE A 134 -13.04 -0.64 -6.90
N PHE A 135 -12.05 -1.24 -6.25
CA PHE A 135 -11.57 -0.81 -4.94
C PHE A 135 -10.34 0.09 -5.08
N THR A 136 -10.34 1.21 -4.38
CA THR A 136 -9.26 2.19 -4.36
C THR A 136 -8.74 2.38 -2.93
N HIS A 137 -7.57 3.01 -2.79
CA HIS A 137 -7.00 3.30 -1.47
C HIS A 137 -7.31 4.71 -0.97
N ASN A 138 -7.60 5.64 -1.88
CA ASN A 138 -7.81 7.05 -1.57
C ASN A 138 -9.11 7.57 -2.20
N ASP A 139 -9.73 8.55 -1.57
CA ASP A 139 -10.94 9.21 -2.08
C ASP A 139 -10.68 9.94 -3.42
N SER A 140 -9.48 10.48 -3.61
CA SER A 140 -9.07 11.10 -4.88
C SER A 140 -9.11 10.12 -6.06
N ASP A 141 -8.75 8.86 -5.83
CA ASP A 141 -8.83 7.80 -6.84
C ASP A 141 -10.28 7.44 -7.17
N VAL A 142 -11.20 7.51 -6.19
CA VAL A 142 -12.64 7.32 -6.42
C VAL A 142 -13.16 8.35 -7.43
N MET A 143 -12.76 9.62 -7.30
CA MET A 143 -13.16 10.68 -8.25
C MET A 143 -12.65 10.38 -9.67
N TYR A 144 -11.40 9.93 -9.79
CA TYR A 144 -10.82 9.55 -11.07
C TYR A 144 -11.61 8.44 -11.76
N TYR A 145 -11.85 7.32 -11.05
CA TYR A 145 -12.57 6.19 -11.63
C TYR A 145 -14.04 6.48 -11.90
N LYS A 146 -14.72 7.31 -11.07
CA LYS A 146 -16.07 7.78 -11.36
C LYS A 146 -16.15 8.64 -12.62
N GLY A 147 -15.09 9.42 -12.89
CA GLY A 147 -14.98 10.16 -14.15
C GLY A 147 -14.91 9.23 -15.37
N LEU A 148 -14.21 8.09 -15.25
CA LEU A 148 -14.12 7.10 -16.33
C LEU A 148 -15.38 6.21 -16.43
N PHE A 149 -15.98 5.85 -15.29
CA PHE A 149 -17.08 4.87 -15.19
C PHE A 149 -18.22 5.40 -14.30
N PRO A 150 -19.04 6.35 -14.77
CA PRO A 150 -20.03 7.04 -13.94
C PRO A 150 -21.05 6.13 -13.24
N ASN A 151 -21.37 4.99 -13.85
CA ASN A 151 -22.38 4.04 -13.36
C ASN A 151 -21.79 2.83 -12.62
N LYS A 152 -20.47 2.81 -12.40
CA LYS A 152 -19.81 1.68 -11.75
C LYS A 152 -19.72 1.87 -10.23
N THR A 153 -19.81 0.76 -9.50
CA THR A 153 -19.51 0.73 -8.08
C THR A 153 -18.00 0.92 -7.87
N ILE A 154 -17.63 2.01 -7.23
CA ILE A 154 -16.25 2.35 -6.90
C ILE A 154 -16.23 2.67 -5.42
N GLN A 155 -15.39 1.97 -4.65
CA GLN A 155 -15.37 2.08 -3.20
C GLN A 155 -13.95 2.31 -2.69
N PRO A 156 -13.74 3.29 -1.81
CA PRO A 156 -12.48 3.45 -1.11
C PRO A 156 -12.42 2.40 0.00
N ILE A 157 -11.45 1.50 -0.09
CA ILE A 157 -11.09 0.60 0.99
C ILE A 157 -9.63 0.87 1.32
N GLY A 158 -9.40 1.51 2.44
CA GLY A 158 -8.07 1.92 2.88
C GLY A 158 -7.09 0.75 2.96
N THR A 159 -5.80 1.07 2.95
CA THR A 159 -4.76 0.06 3.14
C THR A 159 -4.93 -0.64 4.49
N LEU A 160 -4.59 -1.92 4.55
CA LEU A 160 -4.70 -2.75 5.75
C LEU A 160 -3.33 -3.04 6.35
N MET A 161 -3.24 -2.92 7.65
CA MET A 161 -2.18 -3.49 8.47
C MET A 161 -2.77 -4.58 9.38
N ILE A 162 -2.08 -5.71 9.52
CA ILE A 162 -2.53 -6.81 10.40
C ILE A 162 -2.01 -6.54 11.82
N ASP A 163 -2.69 -5.67 12.54
CA ASP A 163 -2.31 -5.22 13.89
C ASP A 163 -2.29 -6.36 14.92
N THR A 164 -3.13 -7.37 14.73
CA THR A 164 -3.15 -8.55 15.60
C THR A 164 -1.85 -9.35 15.61
N LEU A 165 -1.03 -9.27 14.57
CA LEU A 165 0.28 -9.95 14.48
C LEU A 165 1.41 -9.18 15.18
N ILE A 166 1.20 -7.90 15.48
CA ILE A 166 2.23 -7.00 16.05
C ILE A 166 1.81 -6.35 17.36
N LYS A 167 0.67 -6.75 17.93
CA LYS A 167 0.10 -6.17 19.15
C LYS A 167 1.02 -6.23 20.38
N ASP A 168 1.98 -7.14 20.38
CA ASP A 168 2.92 -7.34 21.49
C ASP A 168 4.20 -6.49 21.34
N ILE A 169 4.33 -5.71 20.25
CA ILE A 169 5.44 -4.79 20.05
C ILE A 169 5.21 -3.53 20.90
N VAL A 170 6.12 -3.29 21.84
CA VAL A 170 6.12 -2.10 22.68
C VAL A 170 7.07 -1.07 22.09
N PRO A 171 6.60 0.13 21.69
CA PRO A 171 7.48 1.17 21.17
C PRO A 171 8.52 1.65 22.20
N THR A 172 9.78 1.77 21.78
CA THR A 172 10.90 2.23 22.62
C THR A 172 11.57 3.48 22.05
N LYS A 173 10.82 4.43 21.56
CA LYS A 173 11.24 5.60 20.79
C LYS A 173 12.60 6.18 21.19
N GLU A 174 13.54 6.10 20.28
CA GLU A 174 14.88 6.68 20.34
C GLU A 174 14.93 7.97 19.51
N ASP A 175 15.82 8.89 19.82
CA ASP A 175 16.03 10.14 19.06
C ASP A 175 16.65 9.82 17.68
N LYS A 176 15.82 9.34 16.77
CA LYS A 176 16.16 9.04 15.38
C LYS A 176 14.94 9.21 14.46
N ALA A 177 15.19 9.54 13.21
CA ALA A 177 14.18 9.73 12.18
C ALA A 177 14.22 8.61 11.14
N ILE A 178 13.08 8.27 10.59
CA ILE A 178 12.94 7.34 9.47
C ILE A 178 12.26 8.05 8.29
N ILE A 179 12.82 7.89 7.09
CA ILE A 179 12.17 8.36 5.86
C ILE A 179 11.46 7.21 5.16
N GLY A 180 10.26 7.47 4.67
CA GLY A 180 9.49 6.52 3.89
C GLY A 180 9.98 6.44 2.44
N GLY A 181 9.91 5.24 1.86
CA GLY A 181 10.27 5.03 0.47
C GLY A 181 11.78 5.05 0.20
N ASN A 182 12.12 5.16 -1.06
CA ASN A 182 13.48 5.24 -1.57
C ASN A 182 13.69 6.54 -2.36
N PHE A 183 14.90 6.76 -2.86
CA PHE A 183 15.27 7.95 -3.64
C PHE A 183 14.79 7.94 -5.11
N ALA A 184 13.84 7.07 -5.48
CA ALA A 184 13.16 7.18 -6.76
C ALA A 184 12.20 8.38 -6.75
N ARG A 185 12.06 9.05 -7.90
CA ARG A 185 11.29 10.31 -8.02
C ARG A 185 9.85 10.23 -7.49
N TRP A 186 9.22 9.06 -7.60
CA TRP A 186 7.83 8.84 -7.17
C TRP A 186 7.67 8.54 -5.68
N TYR A 187 8.77 8.33 -4.95
CA TYR A 187 8.75 8.11 -3.51
C TYR A 187 9.17 9.32 -2.67
N GLY A 188 9.78 10.36 -3.28
CA GLY A 188 10.17 11.59 -2.59
C GLY A 188 11.22 11.37 -1.49
N GLY A 189 12.13 10.42 -1.68
CA GLY A 189 13.15 10.10 -0.67
C GLY A 189 14.11 11.26 -0.42
N PHE A 190 14.49 12.03 -1.46
CA PHE A 190 15.39 13.17 -1.32
C PHE A 190 14.73 14.31 -0.54
N GLU A 191 13.51 14.68 -0.87
CA GLU A 191 12.72 15.68 -0.16
C GLU A 191 12.50 15.26 1.30
N SER A 192 12.18 13.98 1.51
CA SER A 192 12.01 13.43 2.87
C SER A 192 13.31 13.52 3.67
N TYR A 193 14.46 13.24 3.06
CA TYR A 193 15.77 13.38 3.70
C TYR A 193 16.07 14.84 4.07
N ILE A 194 15.84 15.79 3.17
CA ILE A 194 16.06 17.23 3.43
C ILE A 194 15.20 17.71 4.61
N ILE A 195 13.95 17.27 4.69
CA ILE A 195 13.07 17.62 5.81
C ILE A 195 13.55 16.95 7.11
N ALA A 196 13.91 15.66 7.05
CA ALA A 196 14.36 14.91 8.23
C ALA A 196 15.64 15.46 8.87
N ASN A 197 16.51 16.12 8.10
CA ASN A 197 17.71 16.78 8.64
C ASN A 197 17.40 17.87 9.66
N ASN A 198 16.21 18.46 9.66
CA ASN A 198 15.81 19.49 10.61
C ASN A 198 15.54 18.93 12.02
N PHE A 199 15.42 17.62 12.19
CA PHE A 199 15.37 16.99 13.51
C PHE A 199 16.74 16.94 14.20
N GLU A 200 17.85 17.08 13.45
CA GLU A 200 19.24 17.00 13.95
C GLU A 200 19.54 15.67 14.69
N VAL A 201 18.95 14.59 14.21
CA VAL A 201 19.13 13.22 14.72
C VAL A 201 19.59 12.30 13.60
N PRO A 202 20.09 11.08 13.87
CA PRO A 202 20.40 10.11 12.84
C PRO A 202 19.15 9.78 11.99
N ILE A 203 19.32 9.81 10.65
CA ILE A 203 18.28 9.52 9.68
C ILE A 203 18.47 8.12 9.12
N TRP A 204 17.39 7.41 8.95
CA TRP A 204 17.36 6.05 8.41
C TRP A 204 16.43 5.95 7.22
N ALA A 205 16.82 5.14 6.25
CA ALA A 205 15.98 4.75 5.12
C ALA A 205 15.89 3.23 5.01
N GLN A 206 14.76 2.72 4.54
CA GLN A 206 14.62 1.30 4.24
C GLN A 206 15.21 0.98 2.88
N THR A 207 16.11 0.01 2.82
CA THR A 207 16.64 -0.52 1.56
C THR A 207 15.65 -1.52 0.97
N SER A 208 14.61 -1.05 0.30
CA SER A 208 13.63 -1.91 -0.39
C SER A 208 14.05 -2.26 -1.82
N HIS A 209 14.91 -1.43 -2.43
CA HIS A 209 15.44 -1.56 -3.78
C HIS A 209 16.95 -1.28 -3.79
N ALA A 210 17.59 -1.47 -4.94
CA ALA A 210 18.98 -1.09 -5.09
C ALA A 210 19.18 0.41 -4.78
N MET A 211 20.17 0.72 -3.95
CA MET A 211 20.55 2.11 -3.66
C MET A 211 20.95 2.83 -4.93
N ARG A 212 20.67 4.11 -4.99
CA ARG A 212 21.13 4.98 -6.07
C ARG A 212 22.59 5.36 -5.87
N VAL A 213 23.26 5.65 -6.98
CA VAL A 213 24.66 6.11 -6.96
C VAL A 213 24.76 7.38 -6.09
N GLY A 214 25.63 7.34 -5.11
CA GLY A 214 25.87 8.44 -4.16
C GLY A 214 24.96 8.46 -2.93
N GLU A 215 23.98 7.59 -2.84
CA GLU A 215 23.07 7.50 -1.68
C GLU A 215 23.82 7.09 -0.40
N ASP A 216 24.84 6.26 -0.53
CA ASP A 216 25.72 5.80 0.55
C ASP A 216 26.70 6.87 1.06
N SER A 217 26.85 7.98 0.31
CA SER A 217 27.70 9.12 0.69
C SER A 217 26.91 10.32 1.23
N MET A 218 25.59 10.18 1.41
CA MET A 218 24.76 11.23 2.01
C MET A 218 25.03 11.35 3.51
N ASP A 219 25.28 12.58 3.97
CA ASP A 219 25.58 12.86 5.37
C ASP A 219 24.42 12.42 6.30
N ASN A 220 24.75 11.78 7.42
CA ASN A 220 23.80 11.39 8.45
C ASN A 220 22.68 10.40 7.98
N LEU A 221 22.78 9.83 6.78
CA LEU A 221 21.84 8.85 6.26
C LEU A 221 22.36 7.44 6.52
N ASN A 222 21.54 6.64 7.19
CA ASN A 222 21.78 5.23 7.46
C ASN A 222 20.75 4.38 6.73
N HIS A 223 21.11 3.13 6.42
CA HIS A 223 20.22 2.22 5.71
C HIS A 223 19.85 1.00 6.57
N LEU A 224 18.56 0.73 6.68
CA LEU A 224 18.07 -0.54 7.23
C LEU A 224 18.18 -1.62 6.16
N PRO A 225 18.65 -2.83 6.49
CA PRO A 225 18.66 -3.94 5.55
C PRO A 225 17.24 -4.33 5.15
N ARG A 226 17.11 -5.04 4.03
CA ARG A 226 15.85 -5.69 3.69
C ARG A 226 15.50 -6.71 4.78
N MET A 227 14.29 -6.64 5.30
CA MET A 227 13.84 -7.47 6.41
C MET A 227 12.40 -7.95 6.19
N MET A 228 11.98 -8.92 6.96
CA MET A 228 10.59 -9.38 6.99
C MET A 228 9.68 -8.26 7.55
N TRP A 229 8.41 -8.29 7.19
CA TRP A 229 7.45 -7.26 7.65
C TRP A 229 7.39 -7.14 9.19
N SER A 230 7.41 -8.26 9.92
CA SER A 230 7.41 -8.25 11.39
C SER A 230 8.67 -7.60 11.98
N GLU A 231 9.83 -7.87 11.38
CA GLU A 231 11.10 -7.24 11.76
C GLU A 231 11.10 -5.75 11.43
N TRP A 232 10.52 -5.38 10.28
CA TRP A 232 10.31 -3.97 9.92
C TRP A 232 9.46 -3.25 10.97
N MET A 233 8.33 -3.83 11.39
CA MET A 233 7.47 -3.23 12.41
C MET A 233 8.17 -3.11 13.75
N GLN A 234 8.96 -4.11 14.15
CA GLN A 234 9.78 -4.04 15.36
C GLN A 234 10.81 -2.91 15.28
N ASN A 235 11.53 -2.78 14.16
CA ASN A 235 12.48 -1.70 13.96
C ASN A 235 11.80 -0.33 13.92
N LEU A 236 10.69 -0.21 13.17
CA LEU A 236 9.94 1.05 13.06
C LEU A 236 9.49 1.56 14.44
N SER A 237 9.09 0.68 15.34
CA SER A 237 8.62 1.04 16.70
C SER A 237 9.67 1.79 17.54
N THR A 238 10.94 1.76 17.12
CA THR A 238 12.05 2.43 17.81
C THR A 238 12.31 3.87 17.33
N PHE A 239 11.66 4.31 16.25
CA PHE A 239 11.84 5.65 15.72
C PHE A 239 10.93 6.67 16.41
N LYS A 240 11.42 7.91 16.54
CA LYS A 240 10.68 9.01 17.12
C LYS A 240 9.95 9.84 16.06
N TYR A 241 10.54 10.01 14.89
CA TYR A 241 10.03 10.85 13.81
C TYR A 241 9.94 10.08 12.49
N GLY A 242 8.89 10.35 11.71
CA GLY A 242 8.70 9.86 10.35
C GLY A 242 8.60 10.99 9.34
N VAL A 243 9.14 10.81 8.14
CA VAL A 243 8.95 11.74 7.01
C VAL A 243 8.70 10.96 5.73
N HIS A 244 7.66 11.32 4.99
CA HIS A 244 7.36 10.71 3.70
C HIS A 244 6.75 11.71 2.72
N MET A 245 7.59 12.53 2.11
CA MET A 245 7.20 13.53 1.09
C MET A 245 6.97 12.87 -0.27
N MET A 246 6.12 11.84 -0.29
CA MET A 246 5.85 11.06 -1.50
C MET A 246 4.91 11.81 -2.45
N PRO A 247 5.36 12.15 -3.69
CA PRO A 247 4.51 12.85 -4.65
C PRO A 247 3.43 11.95 -5.28
N THR A 248 3.56 10.64 -5.09
CA THR A 248 2.62 9.67 -5.64
C THR A 248 1.52 9.37 -4.64
N VAL A 249 0.27 9.55 -5.03
CA VAL A 249 -0.89 9.11 -4.24
C VAL A 249 -1.04 7.60 -4.43
N ALA A 250 -0.82 6.85 -3.36
CA ALA A 250 -0.87 5.39 -3.33
C ALA A 250 -1.40 4.91 -1.96
N ALA A 251 -1.25 3.63 -1.63
CA ALA A 251 -1.83 3.02 -0.44
C ALA A 251 -1.43 3.63 0.92
N GLY A 252 -0.31 4.38 0.99
CA GLY A 252 0.09 5.11 2.20
C GLY A 252 0.50 4.24 3.40
N THR A 253 0.99 3.03 3.17
CA THR A 253 1.33 2.07 4.22
C THR A 253 2.37 2.57 5.22
N PHE A 254 3.29 3.44 4.81
CA PHE A 254 4.31 3.99 5.70
C PHE A 254 3.69 4.90 6.77
N GLY A 255 2.87 5.88 6.36
CA GLY A 255 2.16 6.77 7.28
C GLY A 255 1.26 5.99 8.24
N LEU A 256 0.57 4.96 7.73
CA LEU A 256 -0.26 4.07 8.54
C LEU A 256 0.55 3.32 9.62
N ASN A 257 1.71 2.77 9.24
CA ASN A 257 2.59 2.07 10.18
C ASN A 257 3.14 3.02 11.27
N CYS A 258 3.48 4.25 10.88
CA CYS A 258 3.88 5.31 11.83
C CYS A 258 2.73 5.64 12.79
N ALA A 259 1.50 5.76 12.30
CA ALA A 259 0.34 6.08 13.11
C ALA A 259 0.06 5.03 14.18
N TYR A 260 0.14 3.75 13.85
CA TYR A 260 -0.02 2.65 14.80
C TYR A 260 0.91 2.78 16.01
N PHE A 261 2.17 3.11 15.80
CA PHE A 261 3.14 3.32 16.88
C PHE A 261 3.11 4.75 17.47
N GLY A 262 2.26 5.63 16.96
CA GLY A 262 2.21 7.03 17.37
C GLY A 262 3.51 7.77 17.05
N ILE A 263 4.12 7.48 15.90
CA ILE A 263 5.25 8.22 15.36
C ILE A 263 4.68 9.34 14.52
N PRO A 264 4.82 10.63 14.91
CA PRO A 264 4.42 11.73 14.05
C PRO A 264 5.12 11.62 12.69
N CYS A 265 4.34 11.66 11.61
CA CYS A 265 4.85 11.55 10.25
C CYS A 265 4.53 12.82 9.47
N ILE A 266 5.54 13.51 8.95
CA ILE A 266 5.36 14.61 8.01
C ILE A 266 5.22 14.01 6.61
N GLY A 267 4.15 14.38 5.88
CA GLY A 267 3.93 13.78 4.56
C GLY A 267 2.88 14.47 3.71
N ASN A 268 2.68 13.92 2.51
CA ASN A 268 1.78 14.45 1.51
C ASN A 268 0.29 14.32 1.94
N MET A 269 -0.41 15.45 2.02
CA MET A 269 -1.81 15.53 2.42
C MET A 269 -2.79 14.85 1.44
N ASP A 270 -2.37 14.61 0.20
CA ASP A 270 -3.22 13.95 -0.80
C ASP A 270 -3.32 12.42 -0.60
N VAL A 271 -2.55 11.86 0.33
CA VAL A 271 -2.62 10.45 0.72
C VAL A 271 -3.51 10.32 1.94
N ASP A 272 -4.63 9.61 1.83
CA ASP A 272 -5.66 9.54 2.88
C ASP A 272 -5.12 9.06 4.23
N THR A 273 -4.24 8.06 4.25
CA THR A 273 -3.64 7.59 5.51
C THR A 273 -2.80 8.68 6.19
N GLN A 274 -2.13 9.52 5.41
CA GLN A 274 -1.39 10.66 5.92
C GLN A 274 -2.36 11.72 6.45
N MET A 275 -3.31 12.15 5.62
CA MET A 275 -4.24 13.22 5.99
C MET A 275 -5.11 12.86 7.19
N LEU A 276 -5.61 11.63 7.26
CA LEU A 276 -6.49 11.19 8.33
C LEU A 276 -5.74 10.86 9.62
N CYS A 277 -4.59 10.19 9.55
CA CYS A 277 -3.83 9.81 10.74
C CYS A 277 -2.92 10.90 11.28
N HIS A 278 -2.40 11.76 10.39
CA HIS A 278 -1.41 12.79 10.74
C HIS A 278 -1.88 14.21 10.36
N PRO A 279 -3.09 14.65 10.75
CA PRO A 279 -3.68 15.90 10.24
C PRO A 279 -2.85 17.16 10.56
N PHE A 280 -2.05 17.14 11.64
CA PHE A 280 -1.22 18.26 12.05
C PHE A 280 0.16 18.29 11.38
N THR A 281 0.53 17.26 10.65
CA THR A 281 1.84 17.11 9.99
C THR A 281 1.69 16.74 8.51
N SER A 282 0.50 16.96 7.95
CA SER A 282 0.20 16.80 6.52
C SER A 282 0.37 18.13 5.79
N VAL A 283 1.12 18.11 4.70
CA VAL A 283 1.41 19.29 3.87
C VAL A 283 1.22 18.96 2.39
N MET A 284 1.08 19.96 1.54
CA MET A 284 1.22 19.76 0.10
C MET A 284 2.62 19.26 -0.22
N VAL A 285 2.75 18.34 -1.14
CA VAL A 285 4.02 17.64 -1.42
C VAL A 285 5.17 18.57 -1.85
N ASN A 286 4.85 19.71 -2.43
CA ASN A 286 5.80 20.74 -2.86
C ASN A 286 5.99 21.89 -1.85
N ASP A 287 5.28 21.85 -0.71
CA ASP A 287 5.43 22.83 0.37
C ASP A 287 6.50 22.38 1.37
N LEU A 288 7.76 22.45 0.93
CA LEU A 288 8.90 22.05 1.76
C LEU A 288 9.17 23.04 2.88
N GLU A 289 8.72 24.28 2.79
CA GLU A 289 8.87 25.28 3.86
C GLU A 289 8.01 24.89 5.06
N SER A 290 6.72 24.68 4.88
CA SER A 290 5.84 24.20 5.96
C SER A 290 6.30 22.84 6.52
N ALA A 291 6.75 21.91 5.67
CA ALA A 291 7.27 20.63 6.14
C ALA A 291 8.49 20.78 7.06
N ARG A 292 9.37 21.73 6.77
CA ARG A 292 10.55 22.07 7.57
C ARG A 292 10.17 22.70 8.90
N GLU A 293 9.24 23.66 8.89
CA GLU A 293 8.72 24.26 10.12
C GLU A 293 8.11 23.21 11.04
N LEU A 294 7.32 22.27 10.49
CA LEU A 294 6.75 21.16 11.25
C LEU A 294 7.82 20.24 11.84
N ALA A 295 8.92 19.99 11.14
CA ALA A 295 10.03 19.19 11.68
C ALA A 295 10.68 19.89 12.89
N ILE A 296 10.89 21.20 12.80
CA ILE A 296 11.40 22.01 13.90
C ILE A 296 10.43 22.01 15.08
N MET A 297 9.14 22.24 14.85
CA MET A 297 8.12 22.20 15.89
C MET A 297 8.05 20.83 16.58
N LEU A 298 8.06 19.72 15.84
CA LEU A 298 8.06 18.37 16.42
C LEU A 298 9.30 18.09 17.29
N LYS A 299 10.43 18.70 16.95
CA LYS A 299 11.68 18.58 17.72
C LYS A 299 11.64 19.43 18.99
N GLU A 300 11.22 20.68 18.91
CA GLU A 300 11.38 21.71 19.95
C GLU A 300 10.17 21.78 20.89
N ASP A 301 8.97 21.51 20.41
CA ASP A 301 7.74 21.58 21.18
C ASP A 301 7.22 20.19 21.55
N LYS A 302 7.48 19.82 22.81
CA LYS A 302 7.02 18.51 23.33
C LYS A 302 5.50 18.38 23.36
N GLU A 303 4.75 19.45 23.62
CA GLU A 303 3.29 19.40 23.66
C GLU A 303 2.73 19.15 22.25
N PHE A 304 3.30 19.82 21.26
CA PHE A 304 2.97 19.58 19.87
C PHE A 304 3.31 18.16 19.42
N TYR A 305 4.50 17.65 19.79
CA TYR A 305 4.88 16.25 19.53
C TYR A 305 3.88 15.27 20.15
N ASP A 306 3.57 15.42 21.43
CA ASP A 306 2.66 14.53 22.16
C ASP A 306 1.25 14.59 21.56
N LYS A 307 0.77 15.77 21.16
CA LYS A 307 -0.50 15.95 20.44
C LYS A 307 -0.49 15.18 19.12
N CYS A 308 0.52 15.33 18.29
CA CYS A 308 0.63 14.63 17.00
C CYS A 308 0.69 13.11 17.20
N SER A 309 1.51 12.64 18.16
CA SER A 309 1.66 11.23 18.47
C SER A 309 0.37 10.57 18.94
N ASN A 310 -0.36 11.22 19.85
CA ASN A 310 -1.63 10.71 20.38
C ASN A 310 -2.72 10.72 19.32
N THR A 311 -2.80 11.79 18.52
CA THR A 311 -3.78 11.90 17.44
C THR A 311 -3.54 10.81 16.40
N ALA A 312 -2.28 10.53 16.03
CA ALA A 312 -1.96 9.50 15.07
C ALA A 312 -2.48 8.11 15.52
N LYS A 313 -2.24 7.73 16.77
CA LYS A 313 -2.75 6.48 17.34
C LYS A 313 -4.27 6.43 17.37
N GLN A 314 -4.90 7.49 17.86
CA GLN A 314 -6.35 7.57 17.94
C GLN A 314 -6.99 7.42 16.56
N ARG A 315 -6.47 8.14 15.56
CA ARG A 315 -6.98 8.09 14.19
C ARG A 315 -6.74 6.75 13.51
N TYR A 316 -5.60 6.10 13.80
CA TYR A 316 -5.38 4.72 13.37
C TYR A 316 -6.51 3.79 13.87
N GLU A 317 -6.80 3.82 15.17
CA GLU A 317 -7.85 2.97 15.76
C GLU A 317 -9.24 3.27 15.20
N GLU A 318 -9.56 4.54 14.99
CA GLU A 318 -10.86 4.99 14.50
C GLU A 318 -11.10 4.69 13.01
N CYS A 319 -10.05 4.79 12.17
CA CYS A 319 -10.19 4.81 10.72
C CYS A 319 -9.58 3.58 10.03
N TYR A 320 -8.52 2.99 10.59
CA TYR A 320 -7.67 2.02 9.88
C TYR A 320 -7.33 0.74 10.66
N SER A 321 -7.81 0.57 11.90
CA SER A 321 -7.57 -0.68 12.63
C SER A 321 -8.08 -1.88 11.81
N GLN A 322 -7.46 -3.04 11.99
CA GLN A 322 -7.89 -4.27 11.30
C GLN A 322 -9.39 -4.55 11.52
N LYS A 323 -9.94 -4.14 12.67
CA LYS A 323 -11.37 -4.26 12.95
C LYS A 323 -12.20 -3.39 12.01
N VAL A 324 -11.89 -2.09 11.93
CA VAL A 324 -12.61 -1.13 11.06
C VAL A 324 -12.50 -1.55 9.60
N TRP A 325 -11.30 -1.92 9.15
CA TRP A 325 -11.11 -2.42 7.79
C TRP A 325 -11.97 -3.66 7.50
N THR A 326 -12.04 -4.59 8.46
CA THR A 326 -12.84 -5.82 8.31
C THR A 326 -14.33 -5.53 8.23
N GLU A 327 -14.81 -4.55 8.96
CA GLU A 327 -16.20 -4.10 8.90
C GLU A 327 -16.50 -3.46 7.54
N ASN A 328 -15.65 -2.55 7.08
CA ASN A 328 -15.82 -1.87 5.79
C ASN A 328 -15.79 -2.84 4.59
N ILE A 329 -14.86 -3.79 4.57
CA ILE A 329 -14.79 -4.75 3.44
C ILE A 329 -15.97 -5.72 3.45
N LYS A 330 -16.48 -6.11 4.63
CA LYS A 330 -17.68 -6.93 4.72
C LYS A 330 -18.91 -6.21 4.19
N GLU A 331 -19.10 -4.96 4.58
CA GLU A 331 -20.18 -4.12 4.07
C GLU A 331 -20.07 -3.98 2.54
N ALA A 332 -18.86 -3.73 2.02
CA ALA A 332 -18.60 -3.59 0.59
C ALA A 332 -18.86 -4.87 -0.22
N LEU A 333 -18.81 -6.04 0.40
CA LEU A 333 -19.03 -7.35 -0.20
C LEU A 333 -20.38 -7.99 0.17
N ASP A 334 -21.22 -7.31 0.93
CA ASP A 334 -22.50 -7.83 1.46
C ASP A 334 -22.34 -9.13 2.30
N LEU A 335 -21.31 -9.21 3.20
CA LEU A 335 -20.91 -10.40 3.98
C LEU A 335 -21.30 -10.32 5.46
#